data_29108b51d7f27a2ada3b4dec71556f3c
#
_entry.id   29108b51d7f27a2ada3b4dec71556f3c
#
_cell.length_a   1.000
_cell.length_b   1.000
_cell.length_c   1.000
_cell.angle_alpha   90.00
_cell.angle_beta   90.00
_cell.angle_gamma   90.00
#
_symmetry.space_group_name_H-M   'P 1'
#
loop_
_entity.id
_entity.type
_entity.pdbx_description
1 polymer ?
#
loop_
_entity_poly.entity_id
_entity_poly.type
_entity_poly.pdbx_seq_one_letter_code
_entity_poly.pdbx_strand_id
1 'polypeptide(L)'
;MRLLSYNIHKGIGGLDRRYDLNRIVRVIEHENPDLVCLQEVTKHASRTRGDDQPDLLSESLGLETSLFQMNVHYRKGGYGNLILSRWPFTTRHNISLRHGTRKPRGGQIVVVETPEGLLRMAHCHLGLVDSERKWQANHLLKHSLFHESEGLPTIVVGDCNDWRNRLSSDAFEEYGYTQVTTPPSRFRSFPAFLPTISLDKAFHLGLHIREAMMIRNPMSHRASDHLPLVVDFHLHERHLH
;
A
#
# COMPACT_ATOMS: atom_id res chain seq x y z
N MET A 1 -7.90 1.64 14.55
CA MET A 1 -7.55 0.66 13.50
C MET A 1 -6.12 0.88 13.06
N ARG A 2 -5.44 -0.21 12.65
CA ARG A 2 -4.04 -0.15 12.18
C ARG A 2 -3.94 -0.63 10.73
N LEU A 3 -3.36 0.19 9.85
CA LEU A 3 -3.04 -0.14 8.47
C LEU A 3 -1.53 -0.23 8.30
N LEU A 4 -1.07 -1.26 7.59
CA LEU A 4 0.32 -1.41 7.16
C LEU A 4 0.42 -1.38 5.63
N SER A 5 1.28 -0.52 5.08
CA SER A 5 1.64 -0.50 3.66
C SER A 5 3.11 -0.88 3.48
N TYR A 6 3.40 -1.81 2.56
CA TYR A 6 4.74 -2.33 2.41
C TYR A 6 5.04 -2.83 0.99
N ASN A 7 6.02 -2.23 0.34
CA ASN A 7 6.61 -2.83 -0.86
C ASN A 7 7.53 -3.97 -0.42
N ILE A 8 7.11 -5.22 -0.68
CA ILE A 8 7.80 -6.41 -0.20
C ILE A 8 8.93 -6.89 -1.13
N HIS A 9 9.20 -6.18 -2.23
CA HIS A 9 10.23 -6.55 -3.20
C HIS A 9 10.19 -8.04 -3.56
N LYS A 10 9.00 -8.60 -3.72
CA LYS A 10 8.78 -10.02 -4.05
C LYS A 10 9.23 -11.00 -2.95
N GLY A 11 9.36 -10.54 -1.71
CA GLY A 11 9.93 -11.32 -0.61
C GLY A 11 11.46 -11.50 -0.71
N ILE A 12 12.13 -10.62 -1.45
CA ILE A 12 13.59 -10.66 -1.67
C ILE A 12 14.24 -9.55 -0.84
N GLY A 13 15.14 -9.93 0.05
CA GLY A 13 15.88 -8.98 0.89
C GLY A 13 16.67 -7.96 0.07
N GLY A 14 16.64 -6.69 0.48
CA GLY A 14 17.29 -5.60 -0.23
C GLY A 14 18.83 -5.73 -0.28
N LEU A 15 19.43 -6.23 0.79
CA LEU A 15 20.89 -6.39 0.92
C LEU A 15 21.39 -7.74 0.40
N ASP A 16 20.82 -8.82 0.92
CA ASP A 16 21.33 -10.18 0.66
C ASP A 16 20.79 -10.82 -0.61
N ARG A 17 19.79 -10.19 -1.25
CA ARG A 17 19.12 -10.63 -2.48
C ARG A 17 18.52 -12.05 -2.37
N ARG A 18 18.28 -12.54 -1.16
CA ARG A 18 17.70 -13.86 -0.91
C ARG A 18 16.20 -13.77 -0.81
N TYR A 19 15.53 -14.69 -1.49
CA TYR A 19 14.09 -14.88 -1.36
C TYR A 19 13.76 -15.59 -0.04
N ASP A 20 12.94 -14.96 0.78
CA ASP A 20 12.43 -15.52 2.03
C ASP A 20 11.15 -14.77 2.45
N LEU A 21 9.99 -15.33 2.09
CA LEU A 21 8.69 -14.73 2.38
C LEU A 21 8.40 -14.66 3.88
N ASN A 22 8.95 -15.60 4.67
CA ASN A 22 8.74 -15.61 6.13
C ASN A 22 9.29 -14.37 6.82
N ARG A 23 10.31 -13.70 6.24
CA ARG A 23 10.78 -12.40 6.77
C ARG A 23 9.69 -11.34 6.68
N ILE A 24 8.95 -11.31 5.57
CA ILE A 24 7.83 -10.38 5.36
C ILE A 24 6.72 -10.69 6.35
N VAL A 25 6.33 -11.98 6.46
CA VAL A 25 5.31 -12.43 7.42
C VAL A 25 5.64 -11.96 8.83
N ARG A 26 6.84 -12.23 9.33
CA ARG A 26 7.26 -11.84 10.69
C ARG A 26 7.22 -10.32 10.92
N VAL A 27 7.58 -9.53 9.91
CA VAL A 27 7.49 -8.05 10.01
C VAL A 27 6.04 -7.61 10.14
N ILE A 28 5.13 -8.19 9.36
CA ILE A 28 3.71 -7.84 9.40
C ILE A 28 3.06 -8.33 10.70
N GLU A 29 3.33 -9.58 11.12
CA GLU A 29 2.81 -10.14 12.37
C GLU A 29 3.23 -9.31 13.61
N HIS A 30 4.48 -8.85 13.63
CA HIS A 30 4.99 -8.03 14.74
C HIS A 30 4.19 -6.72 14.90
N GLU A 31 3.76 -6.13 13.81
CA GLU A 31 2.95 -4.91 13.81
C GLU A 31 1.46 -5.16 14.05
N ASN A 32 0.99 -6.40 13.89
CA ASN A 32 -0.40 -6.84 14.09
C ASN A 32 -1.45 -5.89 13.45
N PRO A 33 -1.36 -5.63 12.13
CA PRO A 33 -2.28 -4.72 11.47
C PRO A 33 -3.66 -5.35 11.25
N ASP A 34 -4.68 -4.49 11.15
CA ASP A 34 -6.04 -4.88 10.75
C ASP A 34 -6.18 -4.91 9.22
N LEU A 35 -5.44 -4.03 8.55
CA LEU A 35 -5.44 -3.81 7.10
C LEU A 35 -4.01 -3.83 6.57
N VAL A 36 -3.78 -4.55 5.47
CA VAL A 36 -2.45 -4.69 4.86
C VAL A 36 -2.51 -4.39 3.38
N CYS A 37 -1.63 -3.50 2.91
CA CYS A 37 -1.47 -3.10 1.51
C CYS A 37 -0.06 -3.41 1.03
N LEU A 38 0.12 -4.44 0.19
CA LEU A 38 1.42 -4.91 -0.25
C LEU A 38 1.65 -4.64 -1.74
N GLN A 39 2.83 -4.12 -2.07
CA GLN A 39 3.27 -3.95 -3.44
C GLN A 39 4.35 -4.98 -3.80
N GLU A 40 4.48 -5.26 -5.08
CA GLU A 40 5.42 -6.24 -5.65
C GLU A 40 5.21 -7.69 -5.14
N VAL A 41 3.97 -8.07 -4.86
CA VAL A 41 3.58 -9.44 -4.48
C VAL A 41 3.58 -10.33 -5.71
N THR A 42 4.29 -11.47 -5.70
CA THR A 42 4.37 -12.39 -6.83
C THR A 42 3.36 -13.53 -6.75
N LYS A 43 2.93 -13.97 -7.92
CA LYS A 43 2.12 -15.20 -8.08
C LYS A 43 2.75 -16.06 -9.17
N HIS A 44 3.17 -17.28 -8.79
CA HIS A 44 3.77 -18.29 -9.65
C HIS A 44 5.03 -17.85 -10.44
N ALA A 45 5.76 -16.84 -9.95
CA ALA A 45 6.97 -16.37 -10.61
C ALA A 45 8.16 -17.29 -10.30
N SER A 46 8.95 -17.64 -11.32
CA SER A 46 10.10 -18.56 -11.17
C SER A 46 11.15 -18.06 -10.18
N ARG A 47 11.34 -16.72 -10.10
CA ARG A 47 12.30 -16.09 -9.19
C ARG A 47 11.95 -16.28 -7.71
N THR A 48 10.69 -16.54 -7.42
CA THR A 48 10.15 -16.78 -6.07
C THR A 48 9.66 -18.21 -5.91
N ARG A 49 10.39 -19.17 -6.50
CA ARG A 49 10.15 -20.62 -6.43
C ARG A 49 8.79 -21.09 -6.96
N GLY A 50 8.06 -20.21 -7.64
CA GLY A 50 6.71 -20.50 -8.13
C GLY A 50 5.62 -20.31 -7.07
N ASP A 51 5.95 -19.75 -5.91
CA ASP A 51 5.01 -19.53 -4.81
C ASP A 51 3.81 -18.66 -5.22
N ASP A 52 2.66 -18.98 -4.66
CA ASP A 52 1.47 -18.13 -4.64
C ASP A 52 1.51 -17.24 -3.39
N GLN A 53 2.26 -16.12 -3.49
CA GLN A 53 2.42 -15.24 -2.33
C GLN A 53 1.10 -14.66 -1.81
N PRO A 54 0.11 -14.27 -2.64
CA PRO A 54 -1.20 -13.86 -2.14
C PRO A 54 -1.83 -14.85 -1.17
N ASP A 55 -1.89 -16.14 -1.54
CA ASP A 55 -2.50 -17.17 -0.72
C ASP A 55 -1.65 -17.48 0.52
N LEU A 56 -0.33 -17.61 0.37
CA LEU A 56 0.58 -17.86 1.48
C LEU A 56 0.57 -16.73 2.53
N LEU A 57 0.49 -15.46 2.10
CA LEU A 57 0.40 -14.31 3.00
C LEU A 57 -0.94 -14.25 3.71
N SER A 58 -2.05 -14.50 3.00
CA SER A 58 -3.40 -14.55 3.56
C SER A 58 -3.50 -15.61 4.66
N GLU A 59 -3.04 -16.83 4.36
CA GLU A 59 -3.04 -17.96 5.29
C GLU A 59 -2.14 -17.70 6.51
N SER A 60 -0.86 -17.29 6.27
CA SER A 60 0.09 -17.08 7.36
C SER A 60 -0.35 -15.96 8.32
N LEU A 61 -0.97 -14.90 7.81
CA LEU A 61 -1.39 -13.75 8.61
C LEU A 61 -2.81 -13.91 9.20
N GLY A 62 -3.55 -14.96 8.82
CA GLY A 62 -4.95 -15.16 9.24
C GLY A 62 -5.89 -14.05 8.75
N LEU A 63 -5.58 -13.42 7.60
CA LEU A 63 -6.36 -12.35 6.97
C LEU A 63 -7.03 -12.89 5.70
N GLU A 64 -8.20 -13.51 5.86
CA GLU A 64 -8.87 -14.25 4.78
C GLU A 64 -9.50 -13.36 3.71
N THR A 65 -9.88 -12.12 4.07
CA THR A 65 -10.42 -11.16 3.10
C THR A 65 -9.29 -10.55 2.29
N SER A 66 -9.24 -10.84 1.00
CA SER A 66 -8.14 -10.43 0.13
C SER A 66 -8.58 -9.93 -1.23
N LEU A 67 -7.74 -9.07 -1.84
CA LEU A 67 -7.85 -8.64 -3.22
C LEU A 67 -6.46 -8.58 -3.85
N PHE A 68 -6.17 -9.44 -4.81
CA PHE A 68 -4.93 -9.42 -5.58
C PHE A 68 -5.14 -8.84 -6.98
N GLN A 69 -4.20 -8.01 -7.43
CA GLN A 69 -4.14 -7.47 -8.79
C GLN A 69 -2.77 -7.77 -9.39
N MET A 70 -2.74 -8.60 -10.43
CA MET A 70 -1.50 -8.82 -11.21
C MET A 70 -1.31 -7.69 -12.22
N ASN A 71 -0.25 -6.91 -12.05
CA ASN A 71 0.04 -5.76 -12.90
C ASN A 71 1.07 -6.09 -13.99
N VAL A 72 2.06 -6.89 -13.65
CA VAL A 72 3.14 -7.29 -14.55
C VAL A 72 3.12 -8.80 -14.74
N HIS A 73 3.02 -9.24 -16.00
CA HIS A 73 3.04 -10.64 -16.38
C HIS A 73 4.43 -11.05 -16.84
N TYR A 74 4.88 -12.23 -16.40
CA TYR A 74 6.07 -12.91 -16.88
C TYR A 74 5.64 -14.09 -17.77
N ARG A 75 6.62 -14.80 -18.36
CA ARG A 75 6.33 -16.05 -19.08
C ARG A 75 5.65 -17.09 -18.18
N LYS A 76 5.99 -17.10 -16.88
CA LYS A 76 5.31 -17.86 -15.83
C LYS A 76 4.98 -16.91 -14.70
N GLY A 77 3.69 -16.80 -14.36
CA GLY A 77 3.20 -15.93 -13.28
C GLY A 77 3.43 -14.45 -13.53
N GLY A 78 3.61 -13.71 -12.44
CA GLY A 78 3.79 -12.27 -12.49
C GLY A 78 3.87 -11.65 -11.09
N TYR A 79 3.65 -10.34 -11.00
CA TYR A 79 3.55 -9.67 -9.71
C TYR A 79 2.61 -8.46 -9.78
N GLY A 80 2.19 -8.02 -8.61
CA GLY A 80 1.26 -6.91 -8.51
C GLY A 80 1.04 -6.44 -7.09
N ASN A 81 -0.19 -6.01 -6.83
CA ASN A 81 -0.62 -5.44 -5.57
C ASN A 81 -1.56 -6.41 -4.84
N LEU A 82 -1.50 -6.42 -3.51
CA LEU A 82 -2.35 -7.23 -2.64
C LEU A 82 -2.90 -6.36 -1.50
N ILE A 83 -4.20 -6.43 -1.28
CA ILE A 83 -4.85 -5.95 -0.05
C ILE A 83 -5.29 -7.16 0.75
N LEU A 84 -5.01 -7.16 2.05
CA LEU A 84 -5.55 -8.10 3.02
C LEU A 84 -6.29 -7.33 4.11
N SER A 85 -7.37 -7.89 4.63
CA SER A 85 -8.21 -7.26 5.66
C SER A 85 -8.70 -8.27 6.69
N ARG A 86 -8.76 -7.84 7.95
CA ARG A 86 -9.45 -8.56 9.02
C ARG A 86 -10.97 -8.55 8.83
N TRP A 87 -11.48 -7.59 8.06
CA TRP A 87 -12.91 -7.35 7.87
C TRP A 87 -13.34 -7.52 6.42
N PRO A 88 -14.60 -7.80 6.14
CA PRO A 88 -15.10 -8.05 4.80
C PRO A 88 -15.05 -6.78 3.92
N PHE A 89 -14.93 -6.99 2.61
CA PHE A 89 -15.10 -5.95 1.60
C PHE A 89 -16.54 -5.94 1.10
N THR A 90 -17.22 -4.80 1.18
CA THR A 90 -18.52 -4.58 0.52
C THR A 90 -18.36 -4.23 -0.97
N THR A 91 -17.21 -3.64 -1.32
CA THR A 91 -16.87 -3.28 -2.70
C THR A 91 -15.38 -3.55 -2.95
N ARG A 92 -15.03 -4.04 -4.16
CA ARG A 92 -13.64 -4.32 -4.55
C ARG A 92 -13.45 -4.14 -6.05
N HIS A 93 -12.44 -3.33 -6.43
CA HIS A 93 -12.09 -3.08 -7.82
C HIS A 93 -10.58 -3.01 -8.03
N ASN A 94 -10.14 -3.58 -9.15
CA ASN A 94 -8.78 -3.46 -9.67
C ASN A 94 -8.78 -2.46 -10.83
N ILE A 95 -7.93 -1.45 -10.78
CA ILE A 95 -7.84 -0.37 -11.74
C ILE A 95 -6.47 -0.45 -12.44
N SER A 96 -6.48 -0.44 -13.77
CA SER A 96 -5.23 -0.33 -14.52
C SER A 96 -4.73 1.12 -14.49
N LEU A 97 -3.53 1.32 -13.96
CA LEU A 97 -2.80 2.58 -13.99
C LEU A 97 -1.71 2.59 -15.08
N ARG A 98 -1.86 1.73 -16.10
CA ARG A 98 -0.93 1.68 -17.21
C ARG A 98 -0.98 2.98 -18.01
N HIS A 99 0.17 3.65 -18.16
CA HIS A 99 0.30 4.89 -18.92
C HIS A 99 1.18 4.67 -20.15
N GLY A 100 0.56 4.61 -21.34
CA GLY A 100 1.25 4.38 -22.60
C GLY A 100 2.02 3.05 -22.63
N THR A 101 3.27 3.12 -23.08
CA THR A 101 4.19 1.95 -23.18
C THR A 101 5.01 1.70 -21.92
N ARG A 102 4.79 2.47 -20.85
CA ARG A 102 5.55 2.34 -19.60
C ARG A 102 5.21 1.05 -18.86
N LYS A 103 6.02 0.74 -17.85
CA LYS A 103 5.82 -0.43 -16.99
C LYS A 103 4.39 -0.43 -16.43
N PRO A 104 3.63 -1.52 -16.60
CA PRO A 104 2.27 -1.58 -16.08
C PRO A 104 2.23 -1.36 -14.57
N ARG A 105 1.31 -0.51 -14.13
CA ARG A 105 1.01 -0.21 -12.73
C ARG A 105 -0.47 -0.45 -12.46
N GLY A 106 -0.84 -0.60 -11.21
CA GLY A 106 -2.20 -0.83 -10.80
C GLY A 106 -2.58 -0.07 -9.55
N GLY A 107 -3.88 0.18 -9.43
CA GLY A 107 -4.55 0.66 -8.23
C GLY A 107 -5.68 -0.27 -7.86
N GLN A 108 -5.99 -0.35 -6.58
CA GLN A 108 -7.08 -1.13 -6.03
C GLN A 108 -7.94 -0.21 -5.19
N ILE A 109 -9.25 -0.34 -5.30
CA ILE A 109 -10.21 0.36 -4.44
C ILE A 109 -11.08 -0.68 -3.77
N VAL A 110 -11.18 -0.61 -2.44
CA VAL A 110 -12.08 -1.43 -1.64
C VAL A 110 -12.88 -0.54 -0.69
N VAL A 111 -14.08 -0.98 -0.36
CA VAL A 111 -14.84 -0.46 0.80
C VAL A 111 -14.85 -1.57 1.83
N VAL A 112 -14.31 -1.29 3.02
CA VAL A 112 -14.17 -2.23 4.12
C VAL A 112 -15.25 -1.96 5.16
N GLU A 113 -15.95 -2.99 5.60
CA GLU A 113 -16.90 -2.92 6.70
C GLU A 113 -16.17 -3.09 8.03
N THR A 114 -15.75 -1.98 8.61
CA THR A 114 -14.99 -1.97 9.87
C THR A 114 -15.93 -1.88 11.09
N PRO A 115 -15.45 -2.19 12.31
CA PRO A 115 -16.24 -1.98 13.54
C PRO A 115 -16.66 -0.53 13.80
N GLU A 116 -16.00 0.43 13.16
CA GLU A 116 -16.31 1.87 13.29
C GLU A 116 -17.18 2.39 12.14
N GLY A 117 -17.50 1.56 11.13
CA GLY A 117 -18.27 1.92 9.94
C GLY A 117 -17.54 1.60 8.63
N LEU A 118 -18.06 2.13 7.52
CA LEU A 118 -17.48 1.91 6.21
C LEU A 118 -16.25 2.79 5.98
N LEU A 119 -15.16 2.16 5.56
CA LEU A 119 -13.90 2.80 5.18
C LEU A 119 -13.64 2.55 3.70
N ARG A 120 -13.46 3.61 2.89
CA ARG A 120 -12.88 3.47 1.56
C ARG A 120 -11.36 3.42 1.66
N MET A 121 -10.76 2.42 1.06
CA MET A 121 -9.31 2.29 0.98
C MET A 121 -8.90 2.18 -0.49
N ALA A 122 -7.96 3.02 -0.91
CA ALA A 122 -7.30 2.93 -2.21
C ALA A 122 -5.82 2.59 -2.02
N HIS A 123 -5.37 1.58 -2.75
CA HIS A 123 -4.00 1.11 -2.71
C HIS A 123 -3.37 1.23 -4.08
N CYS A 124 -2.16 1.74 -4.18
CA CYS A 124 -1.48 1.92 -5.47
C CYS A 124 0.02 1.65 -5.39
N HIS A 125 0.59 1.30 -6.56
CA HIS A 125 2.02 1.34 -6.81
C HIS A 125 2.25 2.15 -8.08
N LEU A 126 2.75 3.38 -7.95
CA LEU A 126 2.85 4.35 -9.03
C LEU A 126 4.17 4.20 -9.83
N GLY A 127 4.23 4.89 -10.95
CA GLY A 127 5.39 4.91 -11.85
C GLY A 127 6.55 5.79 -11.35
N LEU A 128 7.66 5.75 -12.08
CA LEU A 128 8.90 6.42 -11.69
C LEU A 128 9.01 7.87 -12.17
N VAL A 129 8.18 8.28 -13.14
CA VAL A 129 8.25 9.60 -13.78
C VAL A 129 7.17 10.52 -13.21
N ASP A 130 7.49 11.78 -12.91
CA ASP A 130 6.56 12.75 -12.30
C ASP A 130 5.24 12.88 -13.06
N SER A 131 5.28 13.07 -14.38
CA SER A 131 4.08 13.21 -15.22
C SER A 131 3.22 11.94 -15.24
N GLU A 132 3.85 10.77 -15.20
CA GLU A 132 3.16 9.48 -15.10
C GLU A 132 2.46 9.35 -13.75
N ARG A 133 3.13 9.66 -12.65
CA ARG A 133 2.54 9.61 -11.31
C ARG A 133 1.35 10.55 -11.16
N LYS A 134 1.50 11.80 -11.65
CA LYS A 134 0.40 12.77 -11.66
C LYS A 134 -0.81 12.26 -12.42
N TRP A 135 -0.59 11.71 -13.62
CA TRP A 135 -1.67 11.11 -14.41
C TRP A 135 -2.31 9.92 -13.68
N GLN A 136 -1.50 9.03 -13.12
CA GLN A 136 -1.97 7.83 -12.40
C GLN A 136 -2.77 8.18 -11.15
N ALA A 137 -2.30 9.15 -10.34
CA ALA A 137 -3.02 9.62 -9.17
C ALA A 137 -4.37 10.24 -9.55
N ASN A 138 -4.38 11.14 -10.55
CA ASN A 138 -5.63 11.73 -11.04
C ASN A 138 -6.57 10.67 -11.63
N HIS A 139 -6.06 9.69 -12.38
CA HIS A 139 -6.87 8.61 -12.94
C HIS A 139 -7.51 7.75 -11.84
N LEU A 140 -6.78 7.48 -10.76
CA LEU A 140 -7.29 6.78 -9.59
C LEU A 140 -8.37 7.61 -8.87
N LEU A 141 -8.10 8.88 -8.57
CA LEU A 141 -9.00 9.77 -7.81
C LEU A 141 -10.28 10.15 -8.58
N LYS A 142 -10.22 10.17 -9.93
CA LYS A 142 -11.39 10.40 -10.79
C LYS A 142 -12.26 9.16 -11.03
N HIS A 143 -11.89 8.01 -10.47
CA HIS A 143 -12.66 6.79 -10.63
C HIS A 143 -14.07 6.96 -10.01
N SER A 144 -15.10 6.44 -10.68
CA SER A 144 -16.51 6.62 -10.29
C SER A 144 -16.79 6.23 -8.83
N LEU A 145 -16.11 5.21 -8.33
CA LEU A 145 -16.25 4.77 -6.94
C LEU A 145 -15.90 5.83 -5.88
N PHE A 146 -15.11 6.85 -6.23
CA PHE A 146 -14.88 7.98 -5.31
C PHE A 146 -16.08 8.95 -5.29
N HIS A 147 -16.91 8.92 -6.33
CA HIS A 147 -18.10 9.77 -6.46
C HIS A 147 -19.38 9.06 -6.01
N GLU A 148 -19.51 7.76 -6.27
CA GLU A 148 -20.69 6.95 -5.91
C GLU A 148 -20.94 6.86 -4.40
N SER A 149 -19.92 7.09 -3.60
CA SER A 149 -19.98 7.03 -2.13
C SER A 149 -19.40 8.32 -1.55
N GLU A 150 -19.95 9.48 -1.91
CA GLU A 150 -19.53 10.77 -1.35
C GLU A 150 -19.61 10.74 0.18
N GLY A 151 -18.60 11.32 0.83
CA GLY A 151 -18.54 11.43 2.29
C GLY A 151 -17.97 10.22 3.02
N LEU A 152 -17.63 9.10 2.36
CA LEU A 152 -16.93 8.01 3.06
C LEU A 152 -15.52 8.44 3.50
N PRO A 153 -15.16 8.22 4.78
CA PRO A 153 -13.79 8.33 5.22
C PRO A 153 -12.88 7.50 4.32
N THR A 154 -11.81 8.10 3.84
CA THR A 154 -10.97 7.47 2.80
C THR A 154 -9.50 7.55 3.17
N ILE A 155 -8.77 6.45 2.91
CA ILE A 155 -7.30 6.43 2.93
C ILE A 155 -6.75 5.95 1.59
N VAL A 156 -5.76 6.68 1.06
CA VAL A 156 -5.00 6.28 -0.14
C VAL A 156 -3.57 6.00 0.30
N VAL A 157 -3.05 4.82 -0.01
CA VAL A 157 -1.74 4.39 0.48
C VAL A 157 -0.98 3.56 -0.55
N GLY A 158 0.34 3.58 -0.50
CA GLY A 158 1.20 2.72 -1.29
C GLY A 158 2.56 3.29 -1.62
N ASP A 159 3.30 2.56 -2.46
CA ASP A 159 4.54 3.04 -3.03
C ASP A 159 4.24 4.03 -4.17
N CYS A 160 4.30 5.30 -3.83
CA CYS A 160 4.02 6.37 -4.77
C CYS A 160 5.22 6.73 -5.64
N ASN A 161 6.43 6.21 -5.35
CA ASN A 161 7.67 6.60 -6.04
C ASN A 161 7.90 8.13 -6.09
N ASP A 162 7.27 8.88 -5.15
CA ASP A 162 7.27 10.35 -5.12
C ASP A 162 8.39 10.91 -4.25
N TRP A 163 9.61 10.75 -4.70
CA TRP A 163 10.82 11.18 -4.00
C TRP A 163 10.95 12.71 -3.87
N ARG A 164 10.22 13.49 -4.69
CA ARG A 164 10.16 14.96 -4.60
C ARG A 164 9.00 15.48 -3.76
N ASN A 165 8.13 14.59 -3.27
CA ASN A 165 6.93 14.91 -2.50
C ASN A 165 6.00 15.93 -3.20
N ARG A 166 5.75 15.72 -4.50
CA ARG A 166 4.92 16.62 -5.31
C ARG A 166 3.48 16.18 -5.42
N LEU A 167 3.18 14.90 -5.20
CA LEU A 167 1.82 14.38 -5.40
C LEU A 167 0.79 15.05 -4.50
N SER A 168 1.17 15.50 -3.29
CA SER A 168 0.26 16.26 -2.42
C SER A 168 -0.34 17.43 -3.17
N SER A 169 0.49 18.38 -3.59
CA SER A 169 0.05 19.59 -4.30
C SER A 169 -0.41 19.34 -5.73
N ASP A 170 0.19 18.35 -6.42
CA ASP A 170 -0.07 18.13 -7.85
C ASP A 170 -1.36 17.34 -8.14
N ALA A 171 -1.88 16.60 -7.13
CA ALA A 171 -3.04 15.73 -7.33
C ALA A 171 -3.97 15.67 -6.11
N PHE A 172 -3.47 15.44 -4.90
CA PHE A 172 -4.32 15.07 -3.76
C PHE A 172 -5.03 16.27 -3.11
N GLU A 173 -4.37 17.43 -2.99
CA GLU A 173 -4.95 18.64 -2.37
C GLU A 173 -6.18 19.15 -3.11
N GLU A 174 -6.21 19.04 -4.45
CA GLU A 174 -7.37 19.42 -5.29
C GLU A 174 -8.65 18.66 -4.88
N TYR A 175 -8.49 17.41 -4.38
CA TYR A 175 -9.61 16.57 -3.92
C TYR A 175 -9.80 16.60 -2.41
N GLY A 176 -9.16 17.54 -1.70
CA GLY A 176 -9.31 17.73 -0.26
C GLY A 176 -8.56 16.71 0.61
N TYR A 177 -7.66 15.91 0.03
CA TYR A 177 -6.86 14.95 0.80
C TYR A 177 -5.72 15.62 1.56
N THR A 178 -5.50 15.17 2.78
CA THR A 178 -4.36 15.58 3.61
C THR A 178 -3.29 14.48 3.60
N GLN A 179 -2.02 14.87 3.40
CA GLN A 179 -0.91 13.92 3.46
C GLN A 179 -0.58 13.55 4.91
N VAL A 180 -0.65 12.25 5.23
CA VAL A 180 -0.27 11.68 6.53
C VAL A 180 1.25 11.65 6.71
N THR A 181 1.96 11.29 5.64
CA THR A 181 3.43 11.09 5.63
C THR A 181 4.21 12.40 5.50
N THR A 182 3.96 13.33 6.43
CA THR A 182 4.60 14.65 6.50
C THR A 182 5.24 14.88 7.87
N PRO A 183 6.43 15.51 7.98
CA PRO A 183 7.31 15.89 6.88
C PRO A 183 8.00 14.66 6.26
N PRO A 184 8.37 14.68 4.95
CA PRO A 184 8.97 13.53 4.27
C PRO A 184 10.24 12.99 4.93
N SER A 185 10.98 13.84 5.64
CA SER A 185 12.20 13.44 6.36
C SER A 185 11.96 12.39 7.46
N ARG A 186 10.76 12.34 8.05
CA ARG A 186 10.37 11.33 9.05
C ARG A 186 9.98 10.00 8.40
N PHE A 187 9.54 10.04 7.14
CA PHE A 187 8.96 8.91 6.40
C PHE A 187 9.88 8.37 5.30
N ARG A 188 11.20 8.41 5.51
CA ARG A 188 12.16 7.80 4.59
C ARG A 188 12.03 6.28 4.67
N SER A 189 11.77 5.65 3.52
CA SER A 189 11.49 4.22 3.40
C SER A 189 12.50 3.45 2.56
N PHE A 190 13.23 4.15 1.68
CA PHE A 190 14.12 3.53 0.71
C PHE A 190 15.53 4.16 0.69
N PRO A 191 16.59 3.39 0.45
CA PRO A 191 16.63 1.93 0.56
C PRO A 191 16.57 1.49 2.04
N ALA A 192 15.92 0.36 2.35
CA ALA A 192 15.63 -0.05 3.73
C ALA A 192 16.84 -0.07 4.66
N PHE A 193 18.03 -0.47 4.17
CA PHE A 193 19.25 -0.56 4.97
C PHE A 193 19.86 0.80 5.34
N LEU A 194 19.56 1.87 4.56
CA LEU A 194 19.98 3.25 4.82
C LEU A 194 18.91 4.20 4.25
N PRO A 195 17.80 4.42 4.97
CA PRO A 195 16.64 5.15 4.42
C PRO A 195 16.96 6.64 4.20
N THR A 196 17.01 7.02 2.93
CA THR A 196 17.32 8.40 2.51
C THR A 196 16.16 9.05 1.76
N ILE A 197 15.27 8.25 1.15
CA ILE A 197 14.19 8.71 0.28
C ILE A 197 12.84 8.26 0.83
N SER A 198 11.83 9.14 0.81
CA SER A 198 10.44 8.86 1.19
C SER A 198 9.63 8.55 -0.07
N LEU A 199 9.43 7.27 -0.38
CA LEU A 199 8.69 6.80 -1.55
C LEU A 199 7.26 6.37 -1.20
N ASP A 200 7.09 5.77 -0.02
CA ASP A 200 5.83 5.25 0.49
C ASP A 200 5.03 6.38 1.13
N LYS A 201 3.79 6.56 0.68
CA LYS A 201 2.92 7.67 1.08
C LYS A 201 1.57 7.19 1.57
N ALA A 202 0.96 8.01 2.43
CA ALA A 202 -0.44 7.90 2.80
C ALA A 202 -1.11 9.28 2.75
N PHE A 203 -2.33 9.30 2.23
CA PHE A 203 -3.21 10.46 2.17
C PHE A 203 -4.58 10.08 2.72
N HIS A 204 -5.26 10.99 3.41
CA HIS A 204 -6.58 10.70 3.95
C HIS A 204 -7.57 11.83 3.70
N LEU A 205 -8.85 11.46 3.74
CA LEU A 205 -10.00 12.36 3.77
C LEU A 205 -10.97 11.86 4.84
N GLY A 206 -11.33 12.74 5.80
CA GLY A 206 -12.32 12.41 6.82
C GLY A 206 -11.89 11.36 7.85
N LEU A 207 -10.59 11.16 8.08
CA LEU A 207 -10.06 10.27 9.12
C LEU A 207 -9.41 11.05 10.24
N HIS A 208 -9.49 10.50 11.45
CA HIS A 208 -8.71 10.98 12.60
C HIS A 208 -7.42 10.15 12.73
N ILE A 209 -6.30 10.72 12.26
CA ILE A 209 -4.99 10.05 12.32
C ILE A 209 -4.44 10.16 13.75
N ARG A 210 -4.16 9.01 14.38
CA ARG A 210 -3.54 8.95 15.71
C ARG A 210 -2.02 9.00 15.63
N GLU A 211 -1.47 8.15 14.78
CA GLU A 211 -0.03 8.02 14.61
C GLU A 211 0.30 7.50 13.22
N ALA A 212 1.45 7.89 12.70
CA ALA A 212 2.02 7.29 11.50
C ALA A 212 3.54 7.15 11.66
N MET A 213 4.08 6.00 11.27
CA MET A 213 5.50 5.71 11.42
C MET A 213 6.04 4.77 10.35
N MET A 214 7.35 4.89 10.10
CA MET A 214 8.12 3.88 9.36
C MET A 214 8.70 2.87 10.35
N ILE A 215 8.50 1.59 10.09
CA ILE A 215 9.02 0.53 10.95
C ILE A 215 10.50 0.30 10.67
N ARG A 216 11.34 0.70 11.65
CA ARG A 216 12.80 0.65 11.56
C ARG A 216 13.36 -0.28 12.63
N ASN A 217 13.42 -1.57 12.31
CA ASN A 217 14.01 -2.58 13.18
C ASN A 217 14.88 -3.55 12.36
N PRO A 218 15.70 -4.40 12.99
CA PRO A 218 16.58 -5.33 12.28
C PRO A 218 15.86 -6.28 11.32
N MET A 219 14.59 -6.61 11.58
CA MET A 219 13.80 -7.47 10.68
C MET A 219 13.40 -6.71 9.42
N SER A 220 12.80 -5.52 9.55
CA SER A 220 12.35 -4.71 8.42
C SER A 220 13.50 -4.28 7.51
N HIS A 221 14.67 -3.96 8.06
CA HIS A 221 15.87 -3.62 7.28
C HIS A 221 16.38 -4.76 6.38
N ARG A 222 16.06 -6.02 6.71
CA ARG A 222 16.51 -7.20 5.96
C ARG A 222 15.46 -7.82 5.06
N ALA A 223 14.19 -7.60 5.36
CA ALA A 223 13.10 -8.31 4.71
C ALA A 223 12.81 -7.84 3.28
N SER A 224 12.98 -6.53 3.00
CA SER A 224 12.76 -5.90 1.70
C SER A 224 13.82 -4.82 1.44
N ASP A 225 13.74 -4.13 0.31
CA ASP A 225 14.47 -2.89 0.01
C ASP A 225 13.69 -1.62 0.40
N HIS A 226 12.41 -1.74 0.79
CA HIS A 226 11.62 -0.71 1.44
C HIS A 226 11.40 -0.99 2.92
N LEU A 227 11.07 0.05 3.70
CA LEU A 227 10.56 -0.09 5.08
C LEU A 227 9.02 -0.02 5.08
N PRO A 228 8.35 -0.77 5.98
CA PRO A 228 6.90 -0.67 6.12
C PRO A 228 6.46 0.68 6.69
N LEU A 229 5.35 1.21 6.15
CA LEU A 229 4.61 2.33 6.70
C LEU A 229 3.43 1.80 7.52
N VAL A 230 3.30 2.22 8.76
CA VAL A 230 2.14 1.95 9.62
C VAL A 230 1.39 3.23 9.87
N VAL A 231 0.05 3.17 9.81
CA VAL A 231 -0.86 4.28 10.12
C VAL A 231 -1.94 3.79 11.08
N ASP A 232 -2.01 4.41 12.25
CA ASP A 232 -3.06 4.21 13.25
C ASP A 232 -4.09 5.34 13.16
N PHE A 233 -5.38 4.99 13.02
CA PHE A 233 -6.45 5.98 12.81
C PHE A 233 -7.81 5.49 13.31
N HIS A 234 -8.75 6.44 13.41
CA HIS A 234 -10.19 6.21 13.63
C HIS A 234 -11.00 6.87 12.52
N LEU A 235 -12.22 6.34 12.28
CA LEU A 235 -13.16 6.97 11.33
C LEU A 235 -13.80 8.23 11.91
N HIS A 236 -13.98 8.27 13.25
CA HIS A 236 -14.58 9.38 13.96
C HIS A 236 -13.70 9.81 15.14
N GLU A 237 -13.78 11.07 15.54
CA GLU A 237 -13.21 11.48 16.82
C GLU A 237 -13.91 10.71 17.95
N ARG A 238 -13.13 9.96 18.72
CA ARG A 238 -13.66 9.43 19.98
C ARG A 238 -13.72 10.57 20.99
N HIS A 239 -14.90 11.08 21.26
CA HIS A 239 -15.11 11.85 22.47
C HIS A 239 -14.86 10.89 23.65
N LEU A 240 -13.71 11.02 24.30
CA LEU A 240 -13.44 10.36 25.59
C LEU A 240 -14.38 11.00 26.61
N HIS A 241 -15.44 10.30 26.96
CA HIS A 241 -16.31 10.60 28.11
C HIS A 241 -15.66 10.08 29.40
#